data_37cec3e36670914a7277f9d6db71e93d
#
_entry.id   37cec3e36670914a7277f9d6db71e93d
#
_cell.length_a   1.000
_cell.length_b   1.000
_cell.length_c   1.000
_cell.angle_alpha   90.00
_cell.angle_beta   90.00
_cell.angle_gamma   90.00
#
_symmetry.space_group_name_H-M   'P 1'
#
loop_
_entity.id
_entity.type
_entity.pdbx_description
1 polymer ?
#
loop_
_entity_poly.entity_id
_entity_poly.type
_entity_poly.pdbx_seq_one_letter_code
_entity_poly.pdbx_strand_id
1 'polypeptide(L)'
;MGCGKTEAALTAAEELMAEKQLDGIFFGLPTQATSNGIFPRIEDWFDKFAGAYDKFGIMKLMHGKAALNELQEELVDGVHVDEERESGVLTSQWFAGKKTAILSDAVVGTVDHFLLSALKQKHLALRHLGFSKKVVIIDEVHAYDAYMDVFLSRAVEWMGAYGIPVVLLSATLPKGIREKLIQAYLLGQGKGIRTRDKKKYASIFQSEAYPLLTYTDGGTVRQRRDFTKEEDKCVVVRRLEENHLEEMLETLLANGGVAGIIVNTVGRAQGLFERLVKVFGRDVSLLHAKFIDTDRVTKEKVLMDNIGKDAKRPRRAIVIGTQVLEQSLDIDFDVLITDLCPMDLLLQRVGRLHRHQITRPEGLSIPILYVMGQSDTLSFEEGASAIYGDYLLARTQKLLPKEIFLPRDISPLVQSVYDDTEIHWDEGVKETYKSAKKKHAINIMKKTNTAQNQFLLRKPHLKIKPDKYNLIGWLDTSITFDSEENAFAQVRDAEESIEVIMLMKYGTGYGYFGKKEDISGQVENYKVAKEIAKQTLKLSSSIARFAFGNIQKTIEWLEEYNRENLYSWQQQPWLKGSLGILFEPVDDRKTGRFYLGDVILLYNYDIGLQVFQNNKKKI
;
A
#
# COMPACT_ATOMS: atom_id res chain seq x y z
N MET A 1 -1.99 11.20 13.90
CA MET A 1 -2.58 10.28 12.91
C MET A 1 -3.94 9.88 13.45
N GLY A 2 -4.95 9.61 12.62
CA GLY A 2 -6.34 9.41 13.11
C GLY A 2 -7.17 10.70 13.25
N CYS A 3 -6.72 11.81 12.66
CA CYS A 3 -7.37 13.13 12.75
C CYS A 3 -8.53 13.34 11.77
N GLY A 4 -9.21 12.28 11.30
CA GLY A 4 -10.37 12.39 10.41
C GLY A 4 -10.04 12.84 8.96
N LYS A 5 -8.84 12.56 8.45
CA LYS A 5 -8.44 12.94 7.07
C LYS A 5 -9.42 12.44 6.00
N THR A 6 -9.87 11.21 6.13
CA THR A 6 -10.78 10.57 5.17
C THR A 6 -12.12 11.29 5.15
N GLU A 7 -12.71 11.57 6.32
CA GLU A 7 -13.97 12.29 6.45
C GLU A 7 -13.84 13.72 5.90
N ALA A 8 -12.75 14.41 6.24
CA ALA A 8 -12.49 15.74 5.70
C ALA A 8 -12.37 15.74 4.17
N ALA A 9 -11.76 14.69 3.59
CA ALA A 9 -11.65 14.56 2.14
C ALA A 9 -13.00 14.26 1.47
N LEU A 10 -13.83 13.42 2.08
CA LEU A 10 -15.17 13.10 1.57
C LEU A 10 -16.10 14.33 1.64
N THR A 11 -16.07 15.07 2.76
CA THR A 11 -16.81 16.34 2.89
C THR A 11 -16.33 17.37 1.86
N ALA A 12 -15.02 17.51 1.68
CA ALA A 12 -14.48 18.40 0.64
C ALA A 12 -14.88 17.94 -0.77
N ALA A 13 -14.97 16.63 -1.02
CA ALA A 13 -15.40 16.09 -2.30
C ALA A 13 -16.88 16.42 -2.58
N GLU A 14 -17.75 16.35 -1.57
CA GLU A 14 -19.17 16.73 -1.67
C GLU A 14 -19.32 18.19 -2.10
N GLU A 15 -18.63 19.10 -1.42
CA GLU A 15 -18.64 20.53 -1.76
C GLU A 15 -18.09 20.79 -3.18
N LEU A 16 -16.98 20.12 -3.54
CA LEU A 16 -16.38 20.26 -4.87
C LEU A 16 -17.26 19.66 -5.98
N MET A 17 -17.97 18.56 -5.72
CA MET A 17 -18.94 18.00 -6.66
C MET A 17 -20.08 18.97 -6.91
N ALA A 18 -20.63 19.57 -5.85
CA ALA A 18 -21.70 20.57 -5.96
C ALA A 18 -21.24 21.82 -6.73
N GLU A 19 -20.07 22.39 -6.37
CA GLU A 19 -19.53 23.60 -7.00
C GLU A 19 -19.18 23.40 -8.49
N LYS A 20 -18.59 22.26 -8.84
CA LYS A 20 -18.09 21.97 -10.19
C LYS A 20 -19.05 21.16 -11.06
N GLN A 21 -20.22 20.81 -10.54
CA GLN A 21 -21.21 19.95 -11.21
C GLN A 21 -20.59 18.63 -11.68
N LEU A 22 -19.90 17.94 -10.75
CA LEU A 22 -19.30 16.64 -10.97
C LEU A 22 -20.24 15.54 -10.45
N ASP A 23 -20.12 14.35 -11.04
CA ASP A 23 -21.07 13.26 -10.82
C ASP A 23 -20.59 12.23 -9.79
N GLY A 24 -19.29 12.28 -9.38
CA GLY A 24 -18.79 11.28 -8.46
C GLY A 24 -17.36 11.47 -7.97
N ILE A 25 -16.81 10.38 -7.42
CA ILE A 25 -15.46 10.35 -6.83
C ILE A 25 -14.61 9.20 -7.37
N PHE A 26 -13.30 9.39 -7.37
CA PHE A 26 -12.31 8.32 -7.39
C PHE A 26 -11.48 8.37 -6.11
N PHE A 27 -11.47 7.29 -5.33
CA PHE A 27 -10.68 7.17 -4.11
C PHE A 27 -9.53 6.18 -4.32
N GLY A 28 -8.32 6.69 -4.47
CA GLY A 28 -7.10 5.92 -4.73
C GLY A 28 -6.28 5.66 -3.48
N LEU A 29 -5.92 4.40 -3.23
CA LEU A 29 -5.17 3.93 -2.07
C LEU A 29 -3.88 3.21 -2.50
N PRO A 30 -2.87 3.11 -1.60
CA PRO A 30 -1.59 2.49 -1.95
C PRO A 30 -1.69 1.00 -2.31
N THR A 31 -2.59 0.25 -1.64
CA THR A 31 -2.69 -1.20 -1.76
C THR A 31 -4.13 -1.70 -1.92
N GLN A 32 -4.29 -2.93 -2.42
CA GLN A 32 -5.59 -3.59 -2.52
C GLN A 32 -6.21 -3.84 -1.13
N ALA A 33 -5.41 -4.22 -0.14
CA ALA A 33 -5.87 -4.45 1.22
C ALA A 33 -6.47 -3.17 1.84
N THR A 34 -5.82 -2.01 1.64
CA THR A 34 -6.36 -0.72 2.07
C THR A 34 -7.65 -0.38 1.35
N SER A 35 -7.75 -0.69 0.06
CA SER A 35 -8.96 -0.44 -0.73
C SER A 35 -10.15 -1.28 -0.22
N ASN A 36 -9.93 -2.55 0.09
CA ASN A 36 -10.96 -3.41 0.68
C ASN A 36 -11.40 -2.92 2.07
N GLY A 37 -10.45 -2.51 2.91
CA GLY A 37 -10.74 -2.09 4.28
C GLY A 37 -11.52 -0.76 4.38
N ILE A 38 -11.35 0.15 3.43
CA ILE A 38 -12.05 1.44 3.43
C ILE A 38 -13.36 1.42 2.64
N PHE A 39 -13.54 0.43 1.77
CA PHE A 39 -14.68 0.36 0.85
C PHE A 39 -16.03 0.46 1.57
N PRO A 40 -16.34 -0.31 2.64
CA PRO A 40 -17.62 -0.23 3.33
C PRO A 40 -17.91 1.17 3.90
N ARG A 41 -16.86 1.88 4.34
CA ARG A 41 -16.98 3.21 4.91
C ARG A 41 -17.30 4.27 3.86
N ILE A 42 -16.73 4.14 2.65
CA ILE A 42 -17.01 5.02 1.52
C ILE A 42 -18.40 4.69 0.97
N GLU A 43 -18.81 3.43 0.97
CA GLU A 43 -20.14 2.97 0.58
C GLU A 43 -21.21 3.60 1.47
N ASP A 44 -21.10 3.49 2.80
CA ASP A 44 -22.02 4.11 3.76
C ASP A 44 -22.12 5.64 3.57
N TRP A 45 -20.98 6.29 3.29
CA TRP A 45 -20.98 7.72 2.97
C TRP A 45 -21.69 8.01 1.64
N PHE A 46 -21.42 7.22 0.60
CA PHE A 46 -21.98 7.41 -0.73
C PHE A 46 -23.49 7.15 -0.76
N ASP A 47 -23.98 6.17 -0.03
CA ASP A 47 -25.40 5.89 0.15
C ASP A 47 -26.14 7.06 0.80
N LYS A 48 -25.56 7.61 1.87
CA LYS A 48 -26.10 8.80 2.54
C LYS A 48 -26.12 10.02 1.62
N PHE A 49 -25.06 10.20 0.84
CA PHE A 49 -24.96 11.26 -0.16
C PHE A 49 -26.01 11.09 -1.26
N ALA A 50 -26.14 9.91 -1.85
CA ALA A 50 -27.12 9.62 -2.89
C ALA A 50 -28.55 9.83 -2.41
N GLY A 51 -28.87 9.37 -1.19
CA GLY A 51 -30.18 9.57 -0.56
C GLY A 51 -30.49 11.05 -0.28
N ALA A 52 -29.51 11.83 0.14
CA ALA A 52 -29.70 13.25 0.42
C ALA A 52 -30.01 14.09 -0.85
N TYR A 53 -29.52 13.65 -1.99
CA TYR A 53 -29.70 14.34 -3.28
C TYR A 53 -30.72 13.68 -4.21
N ASP A 54 -31.45 12.67 -3.74
CA ASP A 54 -32.42 11.88 -4.51
C ASP A 54 -31.83 11.37 -5.85
N LYS A 55 -30.61 10.86 -5.79
CA LYS A 55 -29.84 10.35 -6.93
C LYS A 55 -29.53 8.86 -6.75
N PHE A 56 -29.66 8.11 -7.80
CA PHE A 56 -29.12 6.75 -7.89
C PHE A 56 -27.65 6.84 -8.33
N GLY A 57 -26.74 6.25 -7.56
CA GLY A 57 -25.33 6.22 -7.87
C GLY A 57 -24.82 4.78 -8.08
N ILE A 58 -23.81 4.64 -8.93
CA ILE A 58 -23.13 3.37 -9.18
C ILE A 58 -21.77 3.39 -8.51
N MET A 59 -21.53 2.51 -7.55
CA MET A 59 -20.25 2.37 -6.86
C MET A 59 -19.50 1.11 -7.28
N LYS A 60 -18.19 1.19 -7.41
CA LYS A 60 -17.32 0.06 -7.80
C LYS A 60 -16.00 0.03 -7.05
N LEU A 61 -15.61 -1.19 -6.67
CA LEU A 61 -14.26 -1.50 -6.22
C LEU A 61 -13.39 -1.87 -7.43
N MET A 62 -12.25 -1.21 -7.57
CA MET A 62 -11.39 -1.34 -8.75
C MET A 62 -9.96 -1.73 -8.38
N HIS A 63 -9.68 -3.03 -8.40
CA HIS A 63 -8.34 -3.60 -8.30
C HIS A 63 -8.31 -5.01 -8.89
N GLY A 64 -7.12 -5.64 -9.00
CA GLY A 64 -6.95 -6.93 -9.67
C GLY A 64 -7.87 -8.06 -9.19
N LYS A 65 -8.30 -8.03 -7.93
CA LYS A 65 -9.14 -9.04 -7.27
C LYS A 65 -10.54 -8.54 -6.88
N ALA A 66 -10.96 -7.39 -7.37
CA ALA A 66 -12.26 -6.82 -7.01
C ALA A 66 -13.43 -7.79 -7.26
N ALA A 67 -13.39 -8.54 -8.36
CA ALA A 67 -14.42 -9.52 -8.69
C ALA A 67 -14.51 -10.71 -7.71
N LEU A 68 -13.47 -10.94 -6.88
CA LEU A 68 -13.45 -11.99 -5.85
C LEU A 68 -13.94 -11.47 -4.48
N ASN A 69 -14.20 -10.17 -4.35
CA ASN A 69 -14.66 -9.57 -3.10
C ASN A 69 -16.15 -9.82 -2.90
N GLU A 70 -16.53 -10.33 -1.73
CA GLU A 70 -17.93 -10.63 -1.37
C GLU A 70 -18.79 -9.37 -1.31
N LEU A 71 -18.25 -8.24 -0.84
CA LEU A 71 -18.96 -6.96 -0.80
C LEU A 71 -19.42 -6.50 -2.18
N GLN A 72 -18.65 -6.78 -3.23
CA GLN A 72 -19.04 -6.44 -4.59
C GLN A 72 -20.11 -7.41 -5.16
N GLU A 73 -20.18 -8.65 -4.68
CA GLU A 73 -21.25 -9.58 -5.05
C GLU A 73 -22.60 -9.15 -4.50
N GLU A 74 -22.66 -8.74 -3.23
CA GLU A 74 -23.88 -8.23 -2.62
C GLU A 74 -24.46 -7.04 -3.40
N LEU A 75 -23.58 -6.17 -3.93
CA LEU A 75 -23.98 -5.05 -4.80
C LEU A 75 -24.50 -5.51 -6.18
N VAL A 76 -23.99 -6.62 -6.72
CA VAL A 76 -24.42 -7.16 -8.02
C VAL A 76 -25.72 -7.96 -7.88
N ASP A 77 -25.85 -8.75 -6.82
CA ASP A 77 -27.05 -9.58 -6.55
C ASP A 77 -28.25 -8.73 -6.10
N GLY A 78 -28.00 -7.54 -5.54
CA GLY A 78 -29.05 -6.58 -5.20
C GLY A 78 -29.82 -5.98 -6.39
N VAL A 79 -29.43 -6.30 -7.63
CA VAL A 79 -30.09 -5.85 -8.87
C VAL A 79 -31.28 -6.75 -9.29
N HIS A 80 -31.75 -7.65 -8.45
CA HIS A 80 -33.08 -8.19 -8.63
C HIS A 80 -34.09 -7.09 -8.29
N VAL A 81 -34.72 -6.59 -9.33
CA VAL A 81 -35.75 -5.55 -9.35
C VAL A 81 -36.91 -5.96 -8.43
N ASP A 82 -36.81 -5.57 -7.17
CA ASP A 82 -37.99 -5.38 -6.33
C ASP A 82 -38.22 -3.87 -6.22
N GLU A 83 -39.39 -3.43 -6.64
CA GLU A 83 -39.83 -2.06 -6.92
C GLU A 83 -39.89 -1.10 -5.70
N GLU A 84 -39.27 -1.43 -4.55
CA GLU A 84 -39.49 -0.69 -3.29
C GLU A 84 -38.22 -0.10 -2.64
N ARG A 85 -37.07 0.03 -3.33
CA ARG A 85 -35.93 0.81 -2.80
C ARG A 85 -35.94 2.22 -3.38
N GLU A 86 -36.44 3.18 -2.60
CA GLU A 86 -36.55 4.59 -2.96
C GLU A 86 -35.22 5.32 -3.16
N SER A 87 -34.12 4.78 -2.68
CA SER A 87 -32.75 5.30 -2.94
C SER A 87 -31.72 4.23 -2.59
N GLY A 88 -30.61 4.14 -3.32
CA GLY A 88 -29.55 3.18 -3.02
C GLY A 88 -28.48 3.10 -4.11
N VAL A 89 -27.36 2.46 -3.76
CA VAL A 89 -26.28 2.17 -4.69
C VAL A 89 -26.66 1.00 -5.60
N LEU A 90 -26.65 1.21 -6.91
CA LEU A 90 -26.92 0.19 -7.92
C LEU A 90 -25.65 -0.17 -8.67
N THR A 91 -25.51 -1.46 -9.01
CA THR A 91 -24.43 -1.92 -9.90
C THR A 91 -25.04 -2.44 -11.20
N SER A 92 -24.88 -1.69 -12.28
CA SER A 92 -25.29 -2.15 -13.59
C SER A 92 -24.34 -3.26 -14.09
N GLN A 93 -24.89 -4.34 -14.71
CA GLN A 93 -24.09 -5.40 -15.35
C GLN A 93 -23.12 -4.86 -16.40
N TRP A 94 -23.47 -3.76 -17.07
CA TRP A 94 -22.59 -3.12 -18.06
C TRP A 94 -21.28 -2.62 -17.43
N PHE A 95 -21.31 -2.17 -16.17
CA PHE A 95 -20.11 -1.75 -15.43
C PHE A 95 -19.37 -2.93 -14.77
N ALA A 96 -19.86 -4.16 -14.87
CA ALA A 96 -19.21 -5.34 -14.30
C ALA A 96 -17.87 -5.68 -14.97
N GLY A 97 -17.62 -5.17 -16.18
CA GLY A 97 -16.33 -5.30 -16.87
C GLY A 97 -15.21 -4.54 -16.14
N LYS A 98 -14.06 -5.19 -15.90
CA LYS A 98 -12.87 -4.59 -15.26
C LYS A 98 -12.48 -3.22 -15.85
N LYS A 99 -12.67 -3.03 -17.17
CA LYS A 99 -12.27 -1.82 -17.90
C LYS A 99 -13.27 -0.67 -17.77
N THR A 100 -14.56 -0.98 -17.71
CA THR A 100 -15.65 0.00 -17.62
C THR A 100 -15.93 0.47 -16.19
N ALA A 101 -15.40 -0.23 -15.20
CA ALA A 101 -15.55 0.13 -13.78
C ALA A 101 -15.11 1.58 -13.46
N ILE A 102 -14.12 2.13 -14.17
CA ILE A 102 -13.68 3.52 -14.00
C ILE A 102 -14.76 4.55 -14.36
N LEU A 103 -15.77 4.17 -15.12
CA LEU A 103 -16.88 5.05 -15.51
C LEU A 103 -18.00 5.14 -14.45
N SER A 104 -18.02 4.26 -13.45
CA SER A 104 -18.97 4.30 -12.34
C SER A 104 -18.82 5.61 -11.55
N ASP A 105 -19.88 6.08 -10.90
CA ASP A 105 -19.89 7.38 -10.20
C ASP A 105 -18.92 7.39 -9.03
N ALA A 106 -18.94 6.38 -8.18
CA ALA A 106 -17.97 6.21 -7.12
C ALA A 106 -17.06 5.01 -7.41
N VAL A 107 -15.76 5.26 -7.42
CA VAL A 107 -14.74 4.23 -7.65
C VAL A 107 -13.74 4.25 -6.51
N VAL A 108 -13.58 3.12 -5.83
CA VAL A 108 -12.52 2.89 -4.84
C VAL A 108 -11.52 1.92 -5.45
N GLY A 109 -10.24 2.26 -5.41
CA GLY A 109 -9.23 1.40 -6.03
C GLY A 109 -7.81 1.72 -5.61
N THR A 110 -6.85 1.03 -6.22
CA THR A 110 -5.45 1.37 -6.00
C THR A 110 -5.06 2.62 -6.80
N VAL A 111 -4.12 3.38 -6.25
CA VAL A 111 -3.58 4.59 -6.91
C VAL A 111 -3.04 4.30 -8.31
N ASP A 112 -2.62 3.06 -8.57
CA ASP A 112 -2.09 2.67 -9.88
C ASP A 112 -3.07 3.01 -11.02
N HIS A 113 -4.37 2.85 -10.79
CA HIS A 113 -5.39 3.24 -11.77
C HIS A 113 -5.34 4.72 -12.12
N PHE A 114 -4.99 5.58 -11.15
CA PHE A 114 -4.77 7.00 -11.39
C PHE A 114 -3.45 7.24 -12.12
N LEU A 115 -2.36 6.59 -11.69
CA LEU A 115 -1.04 6.72 -12.32
C LEU A 115 -1.04 6.27 -13.79
N LEU A 116 -1.84 5.26 -14.13
CA LEU A 116 -2.04 4.81 -15.51
C LEU A 116 -2.62 5.88 -16.44
N SER A 117 -3.25 6.94 -15.91
CA SER A 117 -3.66 8.09 -16.73
C SER A 117 -2.47 8.92 -17.24
N ALA A 118 -1.29 8.73 -16.66
CA ALA A 118 -0.04 9.37 -17.08
C ALA A 118 0.80 8.52 -18.05
N LEU A 119 0.32 7.31 -18.42
CA LEU A 119 1.06 6.35 -19.23
C LEU A 119 0.39 6.15 -20.58
N LYS A 120 1.19 6.03 -21.67
CA LYS A 120 0.69 5.66 -23.00
C LYS A 120 0.34 4.17 -23.01
N GLN A 121 -0.95 3.85 -22.97
CA GLN A 121 -1.45 2.48 -22.90
C GLN A 121 -2.78 2.30 -23.64
N LYS A 122 -3.21 1.04 -23.83
CA LYS A 122 -4.57 0.72 -24.28
C LYS A 122 -5.61 1.34 -23.32
N HIS A 123 -6.74 1.77 -23.87
CA HIS A 123 -7.85 2.34 -23.11
C HIS A 123 -7.55 3.65 -22.37
N LEU A 124 -6.48 4.38 -22.73
CA LEU A 124 -6.14 5.65 -22.12
C LEU A 124 -7.30 6.66 -22.19
N ALA A 125 -7.99 6.74 -23.35
CA ALA A 125 -9.15 7.60 -23.53
C ALA A 125 -10.28 7.29 -22.53
N LEU A 126 -10.56 5.99 -22.30
CA LEU A 126 -11.56 5.55 -21.33
C LEU A 126 -11.21 5.97 -19.90
N ARG A 127 -9.92 5.87 -19.53
CA ARG A 127 -9.46 6.33 -18.21
C ARG A 127 -9.62 7.83 -18.01
N HIS A 128 -9.19 8.62 -18.99
CA HIS A 128 -9.36 10.07 -18.95
C HIS A 128 -10.84 10.46 -18.90
N LEU A 129 -11.69 9.80 -19.68
CA LEU A 129 -13.14 9.98 -19.61
C LEU A 129 -13.67 9.63 -18.20
N GLY A 130 -13.23 8.50 -17.65
CA GLY A 130 -13.65 8.04 -16.32
C GLY A 130 -13.29 9.02 -15.20
N PHE A 131 -12.18 9.76 -15.30
CA PHE A 131 -11.82 10.82 -14.34
C PHE A 131 -12.52 12.14 -14.60
N SER A 132 -12.97 12.43 -15.83
CA SER A 132 -13.42 13.77 -16.27
C SER A 132 -14.60 14.36 -15.49
N LYS A 133 -15.37 13.54 -14.78
CA LYS A 133 -16.55 13.92 -14.01
C LYS A 133 -16.44 13.61 -12.51
N LYS A 134 -15.24 13.37 -12.00
CA LYS A 134 -15.02 12.95 -10.61
C LYS A 134 -14.10 13.88 -9.86
N VAL A 135 -14.31 14.00 -8.55
CA VAL A 135 -13.27 14.44 -7.63
C VAL A 135 -12.30 13.29 -7.42
N VAL A 136 -11.01 13.53 -7.63
CA VAL A 136 -9.96 12.54 -7.44
C VAL A 136 -9.37 12.69 -6.04
N ILE A 137 -9.50 11.67 -5.20
CA ILE A 137 -8.92 11.62 -3.86
C ILE A 137 -7.82 10.56 -3.87
N ILE A 138 -6.60 10.94 -3.49
CA ILE A 138 -5.45 10.02 -3.37
C ILE A 138 -4.95 10.03 -1.94
N ASP A 139 -4.99 8.90 -1.28
CA ASP A 139 -4.53 8.77 0.11
C ASP A 139 -3.09 8.24 0.19
N GLU A 140 -2.44 8.54 1.31
CA GLU A 140 -1.08 8.13 1.68
C GLU A 140 -0.02 8.47 0.59
N VAL A 141 -0.09 9.70 0.06
CA VAL A 141 0.78 10.17 -1.05
C VAL A 141 2.28 10.07 -0.71
N HIS A 142 2.65 10.08 0.56
CA HIS A 142 4.03 9.90 1.02
C HIS A 142 4.60 8.49 0.75
N ALA A 143 3.75 7.49 0.55
CA ALA A 143 4.17 6.12 0.28
C ALA A 143 4.77 5.91 -1.14
N TYR A 144 4.78 6.96 -1.98
CA TYR A 144 5.24 6.87 -3.36
C TYR A 144 6.71 7.24 -3.47
N ASP A 145 7.48 6.40 -4.16
CA ASP A 145 8.89 6.64 -4.41
C ASP A 145 9.12 7.64 -5.56
N ALA A 146 10.39 8.00 -5.80
CA ALA A 146 10.77 8.97 -6.83
C ALA A 146 10.35 8.55 -8.25
N TYR A 147 10.16 7.26 -8.52
CA TYR A 147 9.68 6.74 -9.79
C TYR A 147 8.18 7.00 -9.98
N MET A 148 7.36 6.57 -9.01
CA MET A 148 5.91 6.78 -9.01
C MET A 148 5.53 8.26 -9.00
N ASP A 149 6.33 9.09 -8.33
CA ASP A 149 6.11 10.53 -8.22
C ASP A 149 6.18 11.27 -9.58
N VAL A 150 6.89 10.71 -10.57
CA VAL A 150 6.90 11.22 -11.96
C VAL A 150 5.52 11.04 -12.61
N PHE A 151 4.93 9.84 -12.47
CA PHE A 151 3.60 9.54 -13.03
C PHE A 151 2.51 10.29 -12.26
N LEU A 152 2.59 10.35 -10.93
CA LEU A 152 1.66 11.11 -10.11
C LEU A 152 1.62 12.59 -10.52
N SER A 153 2.80 13.21 -10.65
CA SER A 153 2.90 14.61 -11.08
C SER A 153 2.30 14.84 -12.46
N ARG A 154 2.50 13.91 -13.41
CA ARG A 154 1.93 13.99 -14.75
C ARG A 154 0.41 13.76 -14.76
N ALA A 155 -0.10 12.81 -13.96
CA ALA A 155 -1.54 12.59 -13.81
C ALA A 155 -2.23 13.84 -13.22
N VAL A 156 -1.64 14.42 -12.16
CA VAL A 156 -2.11 15.67 -11.54
C VAL A 156 -2.08 16.85 -12.54
N GLU A 157 -1.05 16.94 -13.39
CA GLU A 157 -0.97 17.96 -14.45
C GLU A 157 -2.12 17.82 -15.46
N TRP A 158 -2.49 16.60 -15.84
CA TRP A 158 -3.62 16.33 -16.71
C TRP A 158 -4.97 16.66 -16.05
N MET A 159 -5.14 16.32 -14.76
CA MET A 159 -6.35 16.72 -14.02
C MET A 159 -6.48 18.23 -13.94
N GLY A 160 -5.37 18.93 -13.72
CA GLY A 160 -5.34 20.40 -13.79
C GLY A 160 -5.79 20.95 -15.13
N ALA A 161 -5.38 20.32 -16.25
CA ALA A 161 -5.79 20.72 -17.60
C ALA A 161 -7.30 20.52 -17.85
N TYR A 162 -7.89 19.51 -17.23
CA TYR A 162 -9.35 19.28 -17.29
C TYR A 162 -10.14 20.13 -16.28
N GLY A 163 -9.47 20.80 -15.34
CA GLY A 163 -10.14 21.51 -14.25
C GLY A 163 -10.73 20.60 -13.17
N ILE A 164 -10.31 19.34 -13.15
CA ILE A 164 -10.79 18.32 -12.20
C ILE A 164 -10.13 18.54 -10.85
N PRO A 165 -10.91 18.60 -9.74
CA PRO A 165 -10.35 18.71 -8.40
C PRO A 165 -9.56 17.46 -8.01
N VAL A 166 -8.40 17.67 -7.38
CA VAL A 166 -7.56 16.61 -6.82
C VAL A 166 -7.31 16.89 -5.34
N VAL A 167 -7.67 15.94 -4.49
CA VAL A 167 -7.45 15.97 -3.05
C VAL A 167 -6.36 14.96 -2.72
N LEU A 168 -5.24 15.41 -2.17
CA LEU A 168 -4.10 14.59 -1.82
C LEU A 168 -3.97 14.51 -0.29
N LEU A 169 -4.05 13.32 0.26
CA LEU A 169 -3.98 13.08 1.70
C LEU A 169 -2.61 12.48 2.06
N SER A 170 -2.05 12.94 3.15
CA SER A 170 -0.81 12.39 3.70
C SER A 170 -0.70 12.71 5.19
N ALA A 171 -0.12 11.78 5.96
CA ALA A 171 0.26 12.04 7.34
C ALA A 171 1.61 12.78 7.42
N THR A 172 2.49 12.58 6.43
CA THR A 172 3.93 12.88 6.53
C THR A 172 4.51 13.39 5.20
N LEU A 173 3.82 14.32 4.52
CA LEU A 173 4.25 14.78 3.19
C LEU A 173 5.44 15.76 3.26
N PRO A 174 6.61 15.43 2.66
CA PRO A 174 7.72 16.36 2.53
C PRO A 174 7.34 17.62 1.73
N LYS A 175 7.82 18.78 2.18
CA LYS A 175 7.49 20.10 1.59
C LYS A 175 7.85 20.20 0.11
N GLY A 176 8.94 19.58 -0.33
CA GLY A 176 9.35 19.55 -1.74
C GLY A 176 8.37 18.80 -2.64
N ILE A 177 7.83 17.66 -2.17
CA ILE A 177 6.80 16.89 -2.91
C ILE A 177 5.50 17.68 -2.95
N ARG A 178 5.09 18.30 -1.85
CA ARG A 178 3.90 19.19 -1.79
C ARG A 178 3.98 20.32 -2.81
N GLU A 179 5.11 21.02 -2.86
CA GLU A 179 5.33 22.09 -3.85
C GLU A 179 5.24 21.57 -5.29
N LYS A 180 5.92 20.44 -5.57
CA LYS A 180 5.94 19.82 -6.90
C LYS A 180 4.54 19.45 -7.40
N LEU A 181 3.70 18.85 -6.55
CA LEU A 181 2.35 18.43 -6.92
C LEU A 181 1.42 19.62 -7.16
N ILE A 182 1.49 20.66 -6.33
CA ILE A 182 0.75 21.91 -6.53
C ILE A 182 1.17 22.60 -7.83
N GLN A 183 2.49 22.66 -8.10
CA GLN A 183 2.98 23.24 -9.35
C GLN A 183 2.53 22.44 -10.56
N ALA A 184 2.52 21.11 -10.50
CA ALA A 184 2.03 20.26 -11.58
C ALA A 184 0.56 20.56 -11.91
N TYR A 185 -0.30 20.65 -10.90
CA TYR A 185 -1.72 21.00 -11.09
C TYR A 185 -1.90 22.37 -11.74
N LEU A 186 -1.21 23.40 -11.23
CA LEU A 186 -1.27 24.76 -11.77
C LEU A 186 -0.71 24.86 -13.20
N LEU A 187 0.35 24.10 -13.51
CA LEU A 187 0.88 24.01 -14.87
C LEU A 187 -0.16 23.42 -15.83
N GLY A 188 -0.86 22.38 -15.41
CA GLY A 188 -1.99 21.83 -16.16
C GLY A 188 -3.07 22.87 -16.47
N GLN A 189 -3.40 23.71 -15.50
CA GLN A 189 -4.34 24.82 -15.70
C GLN A 189 -3.81 25.97 -16.58
N GLY A 190 -2.55 25.93 -17.02
CA GLY A 190 -1.88 27.05 -17.69
C GLY A 190 -1.53 28.22 -16.76
N LYS A 191 -1.60 28.02 -15.45
CA LYS A 191 -1.38 29.02 -14.38
C LYS A 191 -0.12 28.76 -13.57
N GLY A 192 0.88 28.09 -14.13
CA GLY A 192 2.11 27.73 -13.43
C GLY A 192 2.77 28.93 -12.73
N ILE A 193 3.34 28.69 -11.55
CA ILE A 193 4.04 29.70 -10.75
C ILE A 193 5.29 30.14 -11.50
N ARG A 194 5.35 31.41 -11.90
CA ARG A 194 6.51 31.99 -12.59
C ARG A 194 7.68 32.15 -11.61
N THR A 195 8.91 32.14 -12.11
CA THR A 195 10.13 32.30 -11.30
C THR A 195 10.08 33.56 -10.42
N ARG A 196 9.54 34.67 -10.93
CA ARG A 196 9.36 35.94 -10.20
C ARG A 196 8.39 35.82 -9.02
N ASP A 197 7.41 34.92 -9.11
CA ASP A 197 6.35 34.74 -8.11
C ASP A 197 6.75 33.69 -7.04
N LYS A 198 7.85 32.94 -7.24
CA LYS A 198 8.34 31.94 -6.29
C LYS A 198 8.60 32.52 -4.91
N LYS A 199 9.14 33.74 -4.83
CA LYS A 199 9.37 34.43 -3.54
C LYS A 199 8.07 34.67 -2.77
N LYS A 200 6.97 34.99 -3.47
CA LYS A 200 5.64 35.21 -2.87
C LYS A 200 5.11 33.96 -2.18
N TYR A 201 5.36 32.79 -2.75
CA TYR A 201 4.86 31.51 -2.23
C TYR A 201 5.88 30.76 -1.36
N ALA A 202 7.10 31.30 -1.18
CA ALA A 202 8.15 30.63 -0.41
C ALA A 202 7.70 30.30 1.02
N SER A 203 7.08 31.24 1.73
CA SER A 203 6.57 31.02 3.10
C SER A 203 5.44 29.97 3.18
N ILE A 204 4.67 29.83 2.09
CA ILE A 204 3.62 28.83 1.96
C ILE A 204 4.25 27.43 1.80
N PHE A 205 5.21 27.28 0.86
CA PHE A 205 5.83 25.99 0.59
C PHE A 205 6.78 25.55 1.71
N GLN A 206 7.41 26.48 2.43
CA GLN A 206 8.29 26.18 3.55
C GLN A 206 7.55 25.92 4.89
N SER A 207 6.21 26.05 4.90
CA SER A 207 5.44 25.79 6.14
C SER A 207 5.58 24.36 6.63
N GLU A 208 5.85 24.22 7.91
CA GLU A 208 5.95 22.95 8.66
C GLU A 208 4.78 22.78 9.65
N ALA A 209 3.74 23.62 9.54
CA ALA A 209 2.56 23.49 10.40
C ALA A 209 1.90 22.12 10.24
N TYR A 210 1.32 21.61 11.33
CA TYR A 210 0.58 20.36 11.37
C TYR A 210 -0.62 20.47 12.34
N PRO A 211 -1.83 20.12 11.93
CA PRO A 211 -2.27 19.83 10.55
C PRO A 211 -2.10 21.02 9.60
N LEU A 212 -2.00 20.74 8.31
CA LEU A 212 -1.83 21.76 7.28
C LEU A 212 -2.70 21.44 6.07
N LEU A 213 -3.56 22.38 5.67
CA LEU A 213 -4.28 22.34 4.40
C LEU A 213 -3.64 23.36 3.43
N THR A 214 -3.15 22.87 2.29
CA THR A 214 -2.66 23.73 1.20
C THR A 214 -3.53 23.51 -0.02
N TYR A 215 -4.08 24.55 -0.61
CA TYR A 215 -5.01 24.46 -1.74
C TYR A 215 -4.78 25.56 -2.77
N THR A 216 -5.34 25.36 -3.96
CA THR A 216 -5.29 26.32 -5.05
C THR A 216 -6.68 26.95 -5.24
N ASP A 217 -6.70 28.27 -5.36
CA ASP A 217 -7.90 29.06 -5.63
C ASP A 217 -7.63 30.01 -6.79
N GLY A 218 -8.27 29.77 -7.93
CA GLY A 218 -8.13 30.60 -9.13
C GLY A 218 -6.71 30.74 -9.69
N GLY A 219 -5.76 29.85 -9.31
CA GLY A 219 -4.34 29.92 -9.65
C GLY A 219 -3.47 30.54 -8.54
N THR A 220 -4.07 30.93 -7.43
CA THR A 220 -3.37 31.37 -6.22
C THR A 220 -3.23 30.19 -5.26
N VAL A 221 -2.05 30.04 -4.63
CA VAL A 221 -1.84 29.05 -3.58
C VAL A 221 -2.19 29.66 -2.24
N ARG A 222 -3.00 28.98 -1.46
CA ARG A 222 -3.42 29.36 -0.11
C ARG A 222 -3.16 28.26 0.89
N GLN A 223 -3.12 28.60 2.18
CA GLN A 223 -2.96 27.65 3.29
C GLN A 223 -3.90 27.99 4.43
N ARG A 224 -4.40 26.93 5.09
CA ARG A 224 -5.05 27.01 6.39
C ARG A 224 -4.21 26.24 7.41
N ARG A 225 -3.97 26.85 8.57
CA ARG A 225 -3.12 26.35 9.66
C ARG A 225 -3.84 26.37 11.01
N ASP A 226 -5.00 27.04 11.06
CA ASP A 226 -5.78 27.27 12.27
C ASP A 226 -6.73 26.10 12.50
N PHE A 227 -6.16 25.00 13.01
CA PHE A 227 -6.91 23.83 13.44
C PHE A 227 -6.87 23.74 14.97
N THR A 228 -7.91 23.14 15.55
CA THR A 228 -7.93 22.82 16.98
C THR A 228 -6.72 21.95 17.30
N LYS A 229 -5.91 22.39 18.26
CA LYS A 229 -4.75 21.62 18.70
C LYS A 229 -5.24 20.52 19.64
N GLU A 230 -4.86 19.30 19.36
CA GLU A 230 -4.94 18.19 20.29
C GLU A 230 -3.81 18.32 21.31
N GLU A 231 -4.01 17.75 22.51
CA GLU A 231 -2.93 17.65 23.51
C GLU A 231 -1.80 16.79 22.98
N ASP A 232 -0.57 17.21 23.22
CA ASP A 232 0.61 16.48 22.80
C ASP A 232 0.75 15.18 23.63
N LYS A 233 0.82 14.07 22.93
CA LYS A 233 1.16 12.77 23.50
C LYS A 233 2.67 12.56 23.44
N CYS A 234 3.32 12.40 24.58
CA CYS A 234 4.74 12.09 24.67
C CYS A 234 4.99 10.59 24.46
N VAL A 235 5.87 10.24 23.54
CA VAL A 235 6.35 8.87 23.30
C VAL A 235 7.84 8.81 23.61
N VAL A 236 8.23 7.96 24.54
CA VAL A 236 9.63 7.74 24.92
C VAL A 236 10.29 6.82 23.90
N VAL A 237 11.45 7.21 23.37
CA VAL A 237 12.22 6.43 22.40
C VAL A 237 13.46 5.84 23.05
N ARG A 238 13.67 4.55 22.88
CA ARG A 238 14.83 3.83 23.43
C ARG A 238 15.52 3.00 22.35
N ARG A 239 16.83 2.98 22.31
CA ARG A 239 17.61 2.02 21.52
C ARG A 239 17.49 0.64 22.15
N LEU A 240 17.36 -0.39 21.33
CA LEU A 240 17.33 -1.79 21.76
C LEU A 240 18.32 -2.61 20.93
N GLU A 241 19.22 -3.29 21.59
CA GLU A 241 20.04 -4.32 20.97
C GLU A 241 19.23 -5.63 20.92
N GLU A 242 19.23 -6.28 19.76
CA GLU A 242 18.37 -7.42 19.49
C GLU A 242 18.56 -8.62 20.45
N ASN A 243 19.76 -8.79 20.97
CA ASN A 243 20.08 -9.84 21.94
C ASN A 243 19.37 -9.68 23.29
N HIS A 244 18.84 -8.49 23.60
CA HIS A 244 18.08 -8.23 24.82
C HIS A 244 16.55 -8.28 24.60
N LEU A 245 16.10 -8.63 23.39
CA LEU A 245 14.68 -8.58 23.03
C LEU A 245 13.82 -9.51 23.89
N GLU A 246 14.24 -10.77 24.05
CA GLU A 246 13.50 -11.78 24.82
C GLU A 246 13.37 -11.39 26.29
N GLU A 247 14.47 -11.07 26.93
CA GLU A 247 14.51 -10.68 28.36
C GLU A 247 13.66 -9.43 28.61
N MET A 248 13.73 -8.45 27.70
CA MET A 248 12.91 -7.25 27.77
C MET A 248 11.42 -7.57 27.63
N LEU A 249 11.03 -8.42 26.68
CA LEU A 249 9.62 -8.82 26.49
C LEU A 249 9.08 -9.61 27.69
N GLU A 250 9.87 -10.52 28.27
CA GLU A 250 9.50 -11.24 29.50
C GLU A 250 9.21 -10.27 30.65
N THR A 251 10.08 -9.29 30.82
CA THR A 251 9.94 -8.26 31.87
C THR A 251 8.72 -7.37 31.64
N LEU A 252 8.56 -6.82 30.42
CA LEU A 252 7.49 -5.86 30.11
C LEU A 252 6.11 -6.51 30.10
N LEU A 253 6.00 -7.77 29.67
CA LEU A 253 4.74 -8.49 29.57
C LEU A 253 4.46 -9.40 30.78
N ALA A 254 5.19 -9.29 31.86
CA ALA A 254 5.00 -10.09 33.08
C ALA A 254 3.57 -9.93 33.65
N ASN A 255 3.05 -8.71 33.64
CA ASN A 255 1.69 -8.37 34.09
C ASN A 255 0.64 -8.40 32.96
N GLY A 256 1.02 -8.92 31.77
CA GLY A 256 0.20 -8.89 30.58
C GLY A 256 0.51 -7.71 29.67
N GLY A 257 -0.24 -7.56 28.57
CA GLY A 257 -0.09 -6.50 27.59
C GLY A 257 0.18 -7.03 26.18
N VAL A 258 0.15 -6.12 25.23
CA VAL A 258 0.30 -6.41 23.79
C VAL A 258 1.54 -5.68 23.25
N ALA A 259 2.54 -6.47 22.83
CA ALA A 259 3.72 -5.95 22.17
C ALA A 259 3.58 -6.06 20.65
N GLY A 260 3.87 -4.96 19.95
CA GLY A 260 4.05 -4.96 18.49
C GLY A 260 5.53 -4.99 18.12
N ILE A 261 5.91 -5.84 17.19
CA ILE A 261 7.28 -5.91 16.64
C ILE A 261 7.18 -5.73 15.13
N ILE A 262 7.60 -4.56 14.63
CA ILE A 262 7.53 -4.23 13.21
C ILE A 262 8.94 -4.20 12.62
N VAL A 263 9.22 -5.15 11.73
CA VAL A 263 10.53 -5.30 11.09
C VAL A 263 10.47 -5.02 9.59
N ASN A 264 11.64 -4.81 8.98
CA ASN A 264 11.72 -4.31 7.61
C ASN A 264 11.55 -5.40 6.55
N THR A 265 11.88 -6.66 6.85
CA THR A 265 11.85 -7.76 5.87
C THR A 265 11.04 -8.95 6.37
N VAL A 266 10.45 -9.71 5.42
CA VAL A 266 9.68 -10.93 5.74
C VAL A 266 10.59 -11.99 6.37
N GLY A 267 11.80 -12.20 5.84
CA GLY A 267 12.72 -13.18 6.39
C GLY A 267 13.10 -12.91 7.84
N ARG A 268 13.28 -11.63 8.19
CA ARG A 268 13.54 -11.19 9.56
C ARG A 268 12.32 -11.42 10.48
N ALA A 269 11.12 -11.11 9.99
CA ALA A 269 9.88 -11.38 10.74
C ALA A 269 9.70 -12.86 11.03
N GLN A 270 9.94 -13.72 10.05
CA GLN A 270 9.88 -15.18 10.20
C GLN A 270 10.94 -15.69 11.19
N GLY A 271 12.19 -15.22 11.10
CA GLY A 271 13.25 -15.59 12.04
C GLY A 271 12.95 -15.20 13.49
N LEU A 272 12.43 -13.99 13.71
CA LEU A 272 11.99 -13.54 15.03
C LEU A 272 10.81 -14.39 15.55
N PHE A 273 9.85 -14.71 14.68
CA PHE A 273 8.73 -15.57 15.05
C PHE A 273 9.20 -16.95 15.49
N GLU A 274 10.05 -17.62 14.72
CA GLU A 274 10.60 -18.93 15.06
C GLU A 274 11.38 -18.92 16.40
N ARG A 275 12.03 -17.80 16.72
CA ARG A 275 12.76 -17.60 17.96
C ARG A 275 11.82 -17.35 19.14
N LEU A 276 10.88 -16.40 19.00
CA LEU A 276 10.00 -15.99 20.10
C LEU A 276 8.92 -17.02 20.43
N VAL A 277 8.46 -17.82 19.46
CA VAL A 277 7.52 -18.94 19.72
C VAL A 277 8.11 -19.95 20.69
N LYS A 278 9.42 -20.16 20.70
CA LYS A 278 10.07 -21.10 21.63
C LYS A 278 9.99 -20.64 23.09
N VAL A 279 9.92 -19.32 23.31
CA VAL A 279 9.86 -18.70 24.64
C VAL A 279 8.41 -18.42 25.05
N PHE A 280 7.62 -17.83 24.17
CA PHE A 280 6.27 -17.31 24.47
C PHE A 280 5.13 -18.18 23.92
N GLY A 281 5.45 -19.22 23.15
CA GLY A 281 4.46 -20.18 22.65
C GLY A 281 3.37 -19.54 21.81
N ARG A 282 2.12 -19.79 22.20
CA ARG A 282 0.92 -19.36 21.46
C ARG A 282 0.61 -17.86 21.55
N ASP A 283 1.28 -17.14 22.42
CA ASP A 283 1.11 -15.69 22.57
C ASP A 283 1.73 -14.92 21.37
N VAL A 284 2.53 -15.59 20.54
CA VAL A 284 3.20 -14.99 19.39
C VAL A 284 2.39 -15.21 18.12
N SER A 285 2.17 -14.16 17.38
CA SER A 285 1.53 -14.19 16.06
C SER A 285 2.37 -13.46 15.01
N LEU A 286 2.20 -13.85 13.74
CA LEU A 286 2.98 -13.35 12.60
C LEU A 286 2.06 -12.88 11.48
N LEU A 287 2.33 -11.67 10.92
CA LEU A 287 1.61 -11.13 9.78
C LEU A 287 2.56 -10.42 8.79
N HIS A 288 2.56 -10.88 7.54
CA HIS A 288 3.34 -10.27 6.44
C HIS A 288 2.74 -10.59 5.07
N ALA A 289 3.31 -10.03 4.00
CA ALA A 289 2.78 -10.16 2.64
C ALA A 289 2.98 -11.55 1.98
N LYS A 290 3.71 -12.49 2.62
CA LYS A 290 3.97 -13.84 2.08
C LYS A 290 3.06 -14.92 2.68
N PHE A 291 1.84 -14.55 3.05
CA PHE A 291 0.72 -15.47 3.29
C PHE A 291 -0.17 -15.57 2.04
N ILE A 292 -0.80 -16.72 1.82
CA ILE A 292 -1.93 -16.86 0.88
C ILE A 292 -2.97 -15.79 1.24
N ASP A 293 -3.58 -15.16 0.26
CA ASP A 293 -4.48 -14.02 0.51
C ASP A 293 -5.61 -14.33 1.49
N THR A 294 -6.22 -15.53 1.40
CA THR A 294 -7.27 -15.97 2.33
C THR A 294 -6.77 -16.12 3.77
N ASP A 295 -5.56 -16.65 3.93
CA ASP A 295 -4.94 -16.80 5.25
C ASP A 295 -4.58 -15.44 5.83
N ARG A 296 -4.07 -14.52 4.98
CA ARG A 296 -3.76 -13.15 5.39
C ARG A 296 -5.00 -12.40 5.87
N VAL A 297 -6.09 -12.44 5.10
CA VAL A 297 -7.36 -11.81 5.47
C VAL A 297 -7.88 -12.37 6.79
N THR A 298 -7.80 -13.70 6.98
CA THR A 298 -8.19 -14.34 8.24
C THR A 298 -7.33 -13.86 9.41
N LYS A 299 -6.01 -13.78 9.24
CA LYS A 299 -5.07 -13.29 10.28
C LYS A 299 -5.30 -11.81 10.58
N GLU A 300 -5.53 -10.97 9.58
CA GLU A 300 -5.87 -9.55 9.74
C GLU A 300 -7.16 -9.40 10.55
N LYS A 301 -8.20 -10.18 10.25
CA LYS A 301 -9.45 -10.19 11.00
C LYS A 301 -9.26 -10.59 12.46
N VAL A 302 -8.57 -11.71 12.71
CA VAL A 302 -8.24 -12.16 14.09
C VAL A 302 -7.45 -11.08 14.84
N LEU A 303 -6.53 -10.39 14.18
CA LEU A 303 -5.77 -9.32 14.79
C LEU A 303 -6.68 -8.13 15.16
N MET A 304 -7.58 -7.74 14.26
CA MET A 304 -8.56 -6.67 14.51
C MET A 304 -9.52 -7.03 15.64
N ASP A 305 -9.99 -8.28 15.70
CA ASP A 305 -10.89 -8.77 16.76
C ASP A 305 -10.20 -8.80 18.13
N ASN A 306 -8.87 -8.96 18.16
CA ASN A 306 -8.09 -9.05 19.40
C ASN A 306 -7.55 -7.70 19.91
N ILE A 307 -7.10 -6.81 19.00
CA ILE A 307 -6.41 -5.57 19.37
C ILE A 307 -6.87 -4.34 18.58
N GLY A 308 -8.01 -4.45 17.87
CA GLY A 308 -8.67 -3.32 17.22
C GLY A 308 -9.40 -2.42 18.21
N LYS A 309 -10.10 -1.42 17.67
CA LYS A 309 -10.99 -0.56 18.46
C LYS A 309 -12.13 -1.43 19.05
N ASP A 310 -12.43 -1.25 20.30
CA ASP A 310 -13.47 -2.00 21.04
C ASP A 310 -13.23 -3.54 21.15
N ALA A 311 -12.02 -4.01 20.83
CA ALA A 311 -11.66 -5.42 20.89
C ALA A 311 -11.55 -5.94 22.36
N LYS A 312 -11.90 -7.21 22.56
CA LYS A 312 -11.64 -7.91 23.82
C LYS A 312 -10.17 -8.38 23.84
N ARG A 313 -9.29 -7.53 24.33
CA ARG A 313 -7.84 -7.75 24.32
C ARG A 313 -7.43 -9.03 25.05
N PRO A 314 -6.47 -9.80 24.50
CA PRO A 314 -5.85 -10.92 25.21
C PRO A 314 -5.04 -10.41 26.41
N ARG A 315 -4.88 -11.27 27.42
CA ARG A 315 -4.04 -10.93 28.58
C ARG A 315 -2.61 -10.62 28.16
N ARG A 316 -2.04 -11.42 27.22
CA ARG A 316 -0.70 -11.22 26.69
C ARG A 316 -0.71 -11.57 25.20
N ALA A 317 -0.06 -10.75 24.38
CA ALA A 317 0.19 -11.06 22.98
C ALA A 317 1.48 -10.37 22.47
N ILE A 318 2.14 -11.04 21.53
CA ILE A 318 3.28 -10.50 20.77
C ILE A 318 2.92 -10.62 19.29
N VAL A 319 2.81 -9.50 18.62
CA VAL A 319 2.46 -9.45 17.19
C VAL A 319 3.68 -9.02 16.40
N ILE A 320 4.19 -9.94 15.58
CA ILE A 320 5.33 -9.67 14.71
C ILE A 320 4.81 -9.43 13.30
N GLY A 321 5.34 -8.41 12.62
CA GLY A 321 5.00 -8.21 11.21
C GLY A 321 5.91 -7.22 10.50
N THR A 322 5.55 -6.96 9.26
CA THR A 322 6.25 -6.04 8.38
C THR A 322 5.38 -4.80 8.12
N GLN A 323 5.57 -4.14 6.97
CA GLN A 323 4.79 -2.96 6.56
C GLN A 323 3.26 -3.17 6.58
N VAL A 324 2.79 -4.40 6.61
CA VAL A 324 1.34 -4.70 6.72
C VAL A 324 0.76 -4.16 8.04
N LEU A 325 1.54 -4.14 9.14
CA LEU A 325 1.11 -3.58 10.42
C LEU A 325 1.15 -2.04 10.47
N GLU A 326 1.90 -1.40 9.56
CA GLU A 326 2.00 0.07 9.48
C GLU A 326 0.75 0.71 8.89
N GLN A 327 0.13 0.03 7.92
CA GLN A 327 -0.94 0.59 7.09
C GLN A 327 -2.24 -0.19 7.27
N SER A 328 -3.36 0.49 7.09
CA SER A 328 -4.71 -0.09 6.93
C SER A 328 -5.38 -0.72 8.15
N LEU A 329 -4.65 -1.15 9.17
CA LEU A 329 -5.24 -1.81 10.33
C LEU A 329 -5.44 -0.81 11.47
N ASP A 330 -6.63 -0.80 12.07
CA ASP A 330 -6.92 0.01 13.26
C ASP A 330 -6.59 -0.77 14.55
N ILE A 331 -5.30 -1.04 14.74
CA ILE A 331 -4.73 -1.83 15.83
C ILE A 331 -4.00 -0.96 16.85
N ASP A 332 -3.86 -1.47 18.05
CA ASP A 332 -3.31 -0.77 19.19
C ASP A 332 -2.36 -1.63 20.03
N PHE A 333 -1.13 -1.16 20.19
CA PHE A 333 -0.09 -1.80 20.98
C PHE A 333 0.18 -1.06 22.29
N ASP A 334 0.51 -1.81 23.36
CA ASP A 334 0.91 -1.26 24.66
C ASP A 334 2.40 -0.89 24.68
N VAL A 335 3.22 -1.63 23.94
CA VAL A 335 4.63 -1.34 23.68
C VAL A 335 4.95 -1.64 22.22
N LEU A 336 5.80 -0.84 21.60
CA LEU A 336 6.20 -1.01 20.21
C LEU A 336 7.71 -1.17 20.09
N ILE A 337 8.10 -2.23 19.41
CA ILE A 337 9.47 -2.50 19.01
C ILE A 337 9.53 -2.38 17.47
N THR A 338 10.54 -1.72 16.95
CA THR A 338 10.65 -1.55 15.49
C THR A 338 12.11 -1.61 15.05
N ASP A 339 12.34 -2.14 13.84
CA ASP A 339 13.59 -1.88 13.16
C ASP A 339 13.67 -0.41 12.77
N LEU A 340 14.89 0.12 12.69
CA LEU A 340 15.14 1.45 12.14
C LEU A 340 14.63 1.54 10.69
N CYS A 341 13.87 2.58 10.40
CA CYS A 341 13.29 2.87 9.08
C CYS A 341 13.25 4.39 8.87
N PRO A 342 12.94 4.91 7.68
CA PRO A 342 12.75 6.33 7.45
C PRO A 342 11.75 6.97 8.43
N MET A 343 11.98 8.24 8.79
CA MET A 343 11.25 8.94 9.86
C MET A 343 9.73 8.97 9.65
N ASP A 344 9.29 9.12 8.42
CA ASP A 344 7.87 9.12 8.06
C ASP A 344 7.19 7.78 8.37
N LEU A 345 7.85 6.66 8.03
CA LEU A 345 7.38 5.31 8.35
C LEU A 345 7.46 5.04 9.86
N LEU A 346 8.55 5.46 10.51
CA LEU A 346 8.70 5.31 11.96
C LEU A 346 7.55 6.00 12.71
N LEU A 347 7.18 7.22 12.31
CA LEU A 347 6.04 7.94 12.89
C LEU A 347 4.69 7.25 12.60
N GLN A 348 4.54 6.58 11.45
CA GLN A 348 3.35 5.77 11.17
C GLN A 348 3.26 4.54 12.08
N ARG A 349 4.40 3.87 12.33
CA ARG A 349 4.51 2.78 13.31
C ARG A 349 4.15 3.26 14.70
N VAL A 350 4.70 4.39 15.13
CA VAL A 350 4.36 5.05 16.41
C VAL A 350 2.86 5.36 16.50
N GLY A 351 2.20 5.66 15.39
CA GLY A 351 0.75 5.82 15.33
C GLY A 351 -0.07 4.56 15.70
N ARG A 352 0.58 3.41 15.91
CA ARG A 352 -0.03 2.16 16.42
C ARG A 352 0.21 1.94 17.91
N LEU A 353 1.04 2.76 18.53
CA LEU A 353 1.37 2.72 19.95
C LEU A 353 0.40 3.59 20.74
N HIS A 354 -0.31 3.02 21.71
CA HIS A 354 -1.34 3.71 22.49
C HIS A 354 -2.34 4.49 21.63
N ARG A 355 -2.83 3.84 20.57
CA ARG A 355 -3.71 4.45 19.60
C ARG A 355 -5.11 4.71 20.15
N HIS A 356 -5.61 3.79 20.97
CA HIS A 356 -6.92 3.89 21.61
C HIS A 356 -6.80 4.27 23.08
N GLN A 357 -7.80 4.98 23.59
CA GLN A 357 -7.90 5.32 25.02
C GLN A 357 -8.46 4.12 25.77
N ILE A 358 -7.58 3.29 26.29
CA ILE A 358 -7.90 2.10 27.07
C ILE A 358 -7.04 2.04 28.34
N THR A 359 -7.50 1.29 29.35
CA THR A 359 -6.68 0.97 30.52
C THR A 359 -5.54 0.03 30.13
N ARG A 360 -4.31 0.40 30.48
CA ARG A 360 -3.10 -0.36 30.19
C ARG A 360 -2.65 -1.19 31.38
N PRO A 361 -1.98 -2.33 31.16
CA PRO A 361 -1.32 -3.06 32.24
C PRO A 361 -0.30 -2.21 32.99
N GLU A 362 -0.07 -2.56 34.24
CA GLU A 362 0.97 -1.92 35.06
C GLU A 362 2.34 -2.02 34.38
N GLY A 363 3.08 -0.93 34.33
CA GLY A 363 4.37 -0.83 33.62
C GLY A 363 4.28 -0.45 32.14
N LEU A 364 3.07 -0.50 31.52
CA LEU A 364 2.83 -0.14 30.12
C LEU A 364 1.96 1.11 29.94
N SER A 365 1.78 1.91 30.99
CA SER A 365 1.00 3.15 30.97
C SER A 365 1.68 4.28 30.19
N ILE A 366 3.00 4.22 30.03
CA ILE A 366 3.78 5.18 29.25
C ILE A 366 4.06 4.57 27.87
N PRO A 367 3.76 5.27 26.76
CA PRO A 367 4.06 4.77 25.43
C PRO A 367 5.57 4.77 25.18
N ILE A 368 6.15 3.59 25.00
CA ILE A 368 7.58 3.41 24.75
C ILE A 368 7.78 2.77 23.38
N LEU A 369 8.61 3.41 22.57
CA LEU A 369 9.11 2.91 21.30
C LEU A 369 10.54 2.39 21.47
N TYR A 370 10.77 1.12 21.21
CA TYR A 370 12.10 0.54 21.13
C TYR A 370 12.54 0.44 19.67
N VAL A 371 13.74 0.95 19.36
CA VAL A 371 14.29 0.95 18.00
C VAL A 371 15.51 0.05 17.92
N MET A 372 15.40 -1.00 17.11
CA MET A 372 16.48 -1.94 16.80
C MET A 372 17.19 -1.53 15.49
N GLY A 373 18.34 -2.14 15.22
CA GLY A 373 19.07 -1.98 13.96
C GLY A 373 19.75 -0.63 13.79
N GLN A 374 19.98 0.10 14.88
CA GLN A 374 20.83 1.30 14.88
C GLN A 374 22.31 0.90 14.80
N SER A 375 23.11 1.68 14.10
CA SER A 375 24.52 1.38 13.86
C SER A 375 25.41 2.60 14.11
N ASP A 376 26.39 2.46 15.00
CA ASP A 376 27.34 3.54 15.30
C ASP A 376 28.33 3.79 14.14
N THR A 377 28.48 2.82 13.23
CA THR A 377 29.31 2.91 12.03
C THR A 377 28.54 3.29 10.76
N LEU A 378 27.22 3.48 10.85
CA LEU A 378 26.28 3.67 9.73
C LEU A 378 26.28 2.49 8.73
N SER A 379 26.61 1.29 9.21
CA SER A 379 26.45 0.05 8.46
C SER A 379 25.18 -0.62 8.94
N PHE A 380 24.14 -0.62 8.13
CA PHE A 380 22.81 -1.16 8.49
C PHE A 380 22.64 -2.58 7.93
N GLU A 381 21.59 -3.26 8.38
CA GLU A 381 21.21 -4.56 7.84
C GLU A 381 20.98 -4.47 6.31
N GLU A 382 21.45 -5.47 5.57
CA GLU A 382 21.39 -5.48 4.11
C GLU A 382 19.97 -5.29 3.57
N GLY A 383 18.98 -5.95 4.20
CA GLY A 383 17.58 -5.81 3.83
C GLY A 383 17.04 -4.40 4.04
N ALA A 384 17.37 -3.74 5.15
CA ALA A 384 16.99 -2.37 5.42
C ALA A 384 17.66 -1.38 4.44
N SER A 385 18.96 -1.57 4.18
CA SER A 385 19.74 -0.79 3.22
C SER A 385 19.20 -0.91 1.80
N ALA A 386 18.81 -2.12 1.39
CA ALA A 386 18.24 -2.37 0.07
C ALA A 386 16.86 -1.69 -0.12
N ILE A 387 16.02 -1.68 0.91
CA ILE A 387 14.67 -1.10 0.86
C ILE A 387 14.71 0.42 0.94
N TYR A 388 15.43 0.98 1.92
CA TYR A 388 15.33 2.40 2.28
C TYR A 388 16.56 3.24 1.90
N GLY A 389 17.70 2.58 1.72
CA GLY A 389 19.00 3.23 1.51
C GLY A 389 19.62 3.80 2.80
N ASP A 390 20.94 3.65 2.91
CA ASP A 390 21.70 4.04 4.11
C ASP A 390 21.59 5.53 4.45
N TYR A 391 21.38 6.39 3.45
CA TYR A 391 21.27 7.84 3.66
C TYR A 391 20.08 8.22 4.53
N LEU A 392 18.88 7.70 4.22
CA LEU A 392 17.67 8.00 4.99
C LEU A 392 17.72 7.35 6.38
N LEU A 393 18.27 6.13 6.48
CA LEU A 393 18.45 5.44 7.76
C LEU A 393 19.40 6.21 8.67
N ALA A 394 20.55 6.66 8.15
CA ALA A 394 21.51 7.46 8.91
C ALA A 394 20.89 8.78 9.41
N ARG A 395 20.19 9.50 8.55
CA ARG A 395 19.50 10.75 8.94
C ARG A 395 18.45 10.50 10.00
N THR A 396 17.63 9.46 9.82
CA THR A 396 16.62 9.10 10.82
C THR A 396 17.26 8.79 12.16
N GLN A 397 18.27 7.93 12.19
CA GLN A 397 18.99 7.60 13.42
C GLN A 397 19.58 8.84 14.12
N LYS A 398 20.19 9.74 13.38
CA LYS A 398 20.85 10.95 13.96
C LYS A 398 19.86 11.97 14.48
N LEU A 399 18.69 12.08 13.82
CA LEU A 399 17.67 13.09 14.13
C LEU A 399 16.56 12.57 15.03
N LEU A 400 16.55 11.27 15.37
CA LEU A 400 15.56 10.67 16.24
C LEU A 400 15.77 11.13 17.69
N PRO A 401 14.83 11.88 18.28
CA PRO A 401 14.95 12.35 19.66
C PRO A 401 14.65 11.23 20.66
N LYS A 402 15.01 11.45 21.93
CA LYS A 402 14.67 10.53 23.01
C LYS A 402 13.17 10.57 23.39
N GLU A 403 12.48 11.62 23.03
CA GLU A 403 11.05 11.83 23.25
C GLU A 403 10.44 12.46 22.01
N ILE A 404 9.28 11.96 21.59
CA ILE A 404 8.49 12.48 20.46
C ILE A 404 7.15 12.96 20.99
N PHE A 405 6.78 14.18 20.69
CA PHE A 405 5.50 14.77 21.05
C PHE A 405 4.57 14.79 19.84
N LEU A 406 3.52 13.99 19.87
CA LEU A 406 2.55 13.86 18.79
C LEU A 406 1.28 14.65 19.10
N PRO A 407 0.77 15.49 18.17
CA PRO A 407 1.16 15.58 16.75
C PRO A 407 2.25 16.62 16.46
N ARG A 408 2.72 17.39 17.43
CA ARG A 408 3.62 18.54 17.26
C ARG A 408 4.88 18.25 16.44
N ASP A 409 5.54 17.12 16.73
CA ASP A 409 6.86 16.80 16.16
C ASP A 409 6.78 16.06 14.80
N ILE A 410 5.57 15.70 14.33
CA ILE A 410 5.42 14.92 13.07
C ILE A 410 6.07 15.66 11.90
N SER A 411 5.62 16.90 11.62
CA SER A 411 6.12 17.65 10.47
C SER A 411 7.59 18.03 10.62
N PRO A 412 8.06 18.60 11.73
CA PRO A 412 9.48 18.96 11.90
C PRO A 412 10.43 17.76 11.72
N LEU A 413 10.12 16.60 12.29
CA LEU A 413 10.95 15.41 12.18
C LEU A 413 11.01 14.88 10.75
N VAL A 414 9.88 14.83 10.06
CA VAL A 414 9.85 14.41 8.64
C VAL A 414 10.63 15.39 7.78
N GLN A 415 10.34 16.69 7.92
CA GLN A 415 11.03 17.70 7.11
C GLN A 415 12.55 17.67 7.31
N SER A 416 13.01 17.53 8.55
CA SER A 416 14.45 17.50 8.87
C SER A 416 15.18 16.29 8.25
N VAL A 417 14.50 15.13 8.11
CA VAL A 417 15.12 13.95 7.46
C VAL A 417 15.15 14.08 5.95
N TYR A 418 14.10 14.64 5.34
CA TYR A 418 14.00 14.77 3.88
C TYR A 418 14.54 16.07 3.32
N ASP A 419 14.93 17.02 4.17
CA ASP A 419 15.61 18.26 3.78
C ASP A 419 17.09 18.01 3.47
N ASP A 420 17.68 18.84 2.61
CA ASP A 420 19.12 18.83 2.30
C ASP A 420 19.99 19.51 3.38
N THR A 421 19.42 19.86 4.53
CA THR A 421 20.13 20.50 5.64
C THR A 421 21.34 19.65 6.05
N GLU A 422 22.50 20.28 6.16
CA GLU A 422 23.73 19.61 6.61
C GLU A 422 23.59 19.17 8.06
N ILE A 423 23.99 17.92 8.30
CA ILE A 423 24.07 17.32 9.64
C ILE A 423 25.54 17.16 9.99
N HIS A 424 25.90 17.59 11.19
CA HIS A 424 27.25 17.38 11.69
C HIS A 424 27.48 15.90 12.05
N TRP A 425 28.52 15.32 11.47
CA TRP A 425 28.92 13.94 11.69
C TRP A 425 30.34 13.88 12.24
N ASP A 426 30.61 12.92 13.11
CA ASP A 426 31.92 12.61 13.59
C ASP A 426 32.81 12.13 12.43
N GLU A 427 34.11 12.45 12.47
CA GLU A 427 35.05 12.15 11.37
C GLU A 427 35.05 10.66 10.99
N GLY A 428 34.84 9.74 11.97
CA GLY A 428 34.82 8.30 11.73
C GLY A 428 33.69 7.81 10.81
N VAL A 429 32.57 8.53 10.68
CA VAL A 429 31.39 8.13 9.87
C VAL A 429 31.07 9.13 8.76
N LYS A 430 31.74 10.25 8.71
CA LYS A 430 31.50 11.35 7.78
C LYS A 430 31.62 10.92 6.30
N GLU A 431 32.65 10.15 5.98
CA GLU A 431 32.84 9.67 4.60
C GLU A 431 31.82 8.60 4.22
N THR A 432 31.44 7.73 5.16
CA THR A 432 30.35 6.74 4.97
C THR A 432 29.04 7.46 4.66
N TYR A 433 28.70 8.51 5.43
CA TYR A 433 27.50 9.31 5.18
C TYR A 433 27.54 10.04 3.83
N LYS A 434 28.67 10.64 3.44
CA LYS A 434 28.81 11.29 2.12
C LYS A 434 28.63 10.30 0.97
N SER A 435 29.19 9.10 1.11
CA SER A 435 29.01 8.02 0.14
C SER A 435 27.54 7.61 0.03
N ALA A 436 26.86 7.43 1.16
CA ALA A 436 25.42 7.11 1.21
C ALA A 436 24.58 8.23 0.56
N LYS A 437 24.88 9.52 0.84
CA LYS A 437 24.22 10.68 0.21
C LYS A 437 24.38 10.66 -1.32
N LYS A 438 25.59 10.39 -1.80
CA LYS A 438 25.86 10.31 -3.24
C LYS A 438 25.11 9.15 -3.90
N LYS A 439 25.11 7.97 -3.29
CA LYS A 439 24.34 6.80 -3.78
C LYS A 439 22.85 7.11 -3.83
N HIS A 440 22.30 7.75 -2.81
CA HIS A 440 20.89 8.15 -2.74
C HIS A 440 20.53 9.10 -3.88
N ALA A 441 21.30 10.15 -4.11
CA ALA A 441 21.08 11.11 -5.20
C ALA A 441 21.13 10.43 -6.59
N ILE A 442 22.10 9.54 -6.80
CA ILE A 442 22.20 8.77 -8.06
C ILE A 442 20.98 7.87 -8.24
N ASN A 443 20.52 7.20 -7.19
CA ASN A 443 19.35 6.32 -7.26
C ASN A 443 18.06 7.10 -7.59
N ILE A 444 17.82 8.24 -6.93
CA ILE A 444 16.68 9.12 -7.25
C ILE A 444 16.76 9.57 -8.71
N MET A 445 17.94 10.03 -9.17
CA MET A 445 18.12 10.47 -10.54
C MET A 445 17.87 9.33 -11.53
N LYS A 446 18.38 8.13 -11.27
CA LYS A 446 18.15 6.93 -12.09
C LYS A 446 16.66 6.60 -12.17
N LYS A 447 15.97 6.52 -11.04
CA LYS A 447 14.53 6.23 -10.97
C LYS A 447 13.72 7.29 -11.74
N THR A 448 14.00 8.56 -11.52
CA THR A 448 13.34 9.68 -12.21
C THR A 448 13.55 9.62 -13.72
N ASN A 449 14.80 9.41 -14.18
CA ASN A 449 15.10 9.31 -15.61
C ASN A 449 14.43 8.08 -16.24
N THR A 450 14.45 6.94 -15.57
CA THR A 450 13.77 5.73 -16.04
C THR A 450 12.28 5.99 -16.23
N ALA A 451 11.60 6.57 -15.22
CA ALA A 451 10.19 6.91 -15.32
C ALA A 451 9.88 7.92 -16.43
N GLN A 452 10.74 8.93 -16.65
CA GLN A 452 10.55 9.92 -17.71
C GLN A 452 10.73 9.36 -19.11
N ASN A 453 11.61 8.37 -19.28
CA ASN A 453 11.91 7.76 -20.58
C ASN A 453 10.95 6.61 -20.93
N GLN A 454 10.22 6.07 -19.96
CA GLN A 454 9.26 4.99 -20.17
C GLN A 454 7.87 5.56 -20.43
N PHE A 455 7.45 5.56 -21.66
CA PHE A 455 6.05 5.74 -22.12
C PHE A 455 5.22 6.81 -21.40
N LEU A 456 5.85 7.77 -20.71
CA LEU A 456 5.17 8.85 -20.02
C LEU A 456 4.34 9.66 -21.03
N LEU A 457 3.08 9.89 -20.70
CA LEU A 457 2.19 10.71 -21.50
C LEU A 457 2.75 12.13 -21.63
N ARG A 458 2.63 12.75 -22.80
CA ARG A 458 3.07 14.14 -23.00
C ARG A 458 2.33 15.11 -22.07
N LYS A 459 2.92 16.28 -21.85
CA LYS A 459 2.24 17.37 -21.12
C LYS A 459 0.99 17.84 -21.87
N PRO A 460 -0.08 18.20 -21.16
CA PRO A 460 -1.25 18.79 -21.79
C PRO A 460 -0.89 20.16 -22.40
N HIS A 461 -1.46 20.46 -23.58
CA HIS A 461 -1.32 21.75 -24.22
C HIS A 461 -2.69 22.41 -24.34
N LEU A 462 -2.89 23.51 -23.58
CA LEU A 462 -4.16 24.24 -23.55
C LEU A 462 -4.33 25.19 -24.74
N LYS A 463 -3.23 25.57 -25.43
CA LYS A 463 -3.28 26.44 -26.61
C LYS A 463 -3.15 25.63 -27.88
N ILE A 464 -4.14 25.71 -28.74
CA ILE A 464 -4.10 25.15 -30.09
C ILE A 464 -3.09 25.95 -30.91
N LYS A 465 -2.00 25.32 -31.31
CA LYS A 465 -1.09 25.80 -32.36
C LYS A 465 -1.17 24.82 -33.52
N PRO A 466 -1.14 25.30 -34.80
CA PRO A 466 -1.31 24.44 -35.97
C PRO A 466 -0.38 23.21 -35.99
N ASP A 467 0.83 23.33 -35.43
CA ASP A 467 1.84 22.30 -35.47
C ASP A 467 2.11 21.62 -34.12
N LYS A 468 1.24 21.80 -33.10
CA LYS A 468 1.46 21.23 -31.78
C LYS A 468 0.22 20.45 -31.29
N TYR A 469 0.49 19.29 -30.68
CA TYR A 469 -0.50 18.47 -30.03
C TYR A 469 -1.35 19.29 -29.03
N ASN A 470 -2.64 19.27 -29.23
CA ASN A 470 -3.65 19.81 -28.32
C ASN A 470 -4.10 18.74 -27.31
N LEU A 471 -5.17 18.99 -26.52
CA LEU A 471 -5.75 17.99 -25.62
C LEU A 471 -6.20 16.71 -26.33
N ILE A 472 -6.46 16.76 -27.62
CA ILE A 472 -6.91 15.64 -28.46
C ILE A 472 -5.72 14.85 -29.04
N GLY A 473 -4.58 15.50 -29.27
CA GLY A 473 -3.43 14.91 -29.94
C GLY A 473 -2.76 13.72 -29.25
N TRP A 474 -3.11 13.42 -27.99
CA TRP A 474 -2.65 12.20 -27.32
C TRP A 474 -3.38 10.93 -27.83
N LEU A 475 -4.54 11.06 -28.46
CA LEU A 475 -5.25 9.94 -29.10
C LEU A 475 -4.48 9.37 -30.29
N ASP A 476 -3.65 10.19 -30.95
CA ASP A 476 -2.87 9.80 -32.13
C ASP A 476 -1.56 9.08 -31.79
N THR A 477 -1.29 8.82 -30.50
CA THR A 477 -0.07 8.13 -30.11
C THR A 477 -0.20 6.61 -30.29
N SER A 478 0.77 6.00 -30.96
CA SER A 478 0.86 4.55 -31.10
C SER A 478 0.79 3.85 -29.74
N ILE A 479 -0.08 2.87 -29.63
CA ILE A 479 -0.27 2.06 -28.41
C ILE A 479 0.94 1.14 -28.26
N THR A 480 1.54 1.11 -27.08
CA THR A 480 2.80 0.40 -26.82
C THR A 480 2.67 -0.79 -25.87
N PHE A 481 1.54 -0.94 -25.16
CA PHE A 481 1.32 -2.07 -24.27
C PHE A 481 0.13 -2.92 -24.71
N ASP A 482 0.36 -4.24 -24.80
CA ASP A 482 -0.67 -5.20 -25.20
C ASP A 482 -1.58 -5.63 -24.04
N SER A 483 -1.11 -5.54 -22.78
CA SER A 483 -1.88 -5.87 -21.58
C SER A 483 -1.89 -4.76 -20.54
N GLU A 484 -2.94 -4.71 -19.70
CA GLU A 484 -3.00 -3.81 -18.52
C GLU A 484 -1.99 -4.22 -17.45
N GLU A 485 -1.71 -5.50 -17.29
CA GLU A 485 -0.75 -6.01 -16.32
C GLU A 485 0.65 -5.45 -16.55
N ASN A 486 1.09 -5.43 -17.81
CA ASN A 486 2.35 -4.79 -18.19
C ASN A 486 2.34 -3.28 -17.91
N ALA A 487 1.21 -2.62 -18.11
CA ALA A 487 1.07 -1.20 -17.80
C ALA A 487 1.11 -0.93 -16.27
N PHE A 488 0.49 -1.77 -15.45
CA PHE A 488 0.57 -1.68 -13.98
C PHE A 488 2.01 -1.89 -13.47
N ALA A 489 2.74 -2.84 -14.03
CA ALA A 489 4.14 -3.06 -13.69
C ALA A 489 5.01 -1.82 -14.02
N GLN A 490 4.64 -1.04 -15.04
CA GLN A 490 5.37 0.15 -15.46
C GLN A 490 5.12 1.40 -14.62
N VAL A 491 4.03 1.53 -13.88
CA VAL A 491 3.81 2.70 -13.01
C VAL A 491 4.40 2.54 -11.62
N ARG A 492 4.79 1.33 -11.25
CA ARG A 492 5.59 1.03 -10.06
C ARG A 492 6.97 0.59 -10.50
N ASP A 493 8.01 1.10 -9.87
CA ASP A 493 9.38 0.52 -9.96
C ASP A 493 9.42 -0.80 -9.16
N ALA A 494 8.38 -1.60 -9.33
CA ALA A 494 8.25 -2.87 -8.65
C ALA A 494 8.90 -3.95 -9.52
N GLU A 495 9.68 -4.80 -8.89
CA GLU A 495 10.10 -6.04 -9.55
C GLU A 495 8.86 -6.80 -10.03
N GLU A 496 8.90 -7.28 -11.26
CA GLU A 496 7.87 -8.17 -11.79
C GLU A 496 7.64 -9.33 -10.79
N SER A 497 6.42 -9.77 -10.66
CA SER A 497 6.05 -10.89 -9.79
C SER A 497 5.09 -11.81 -10.51
N ILE A 498 5.15 -13.09 -10.19
CA ILE A 498 4.24 -14.11 -10.72
C ILE A 498 3.17 -14.36 -9.65
N GLU A 499 1.91 -14.13 -9.98
CA GLU A 499 0.81 -14.53 -9.11
C GLU A 499 0.49 -16.01 -9.35
N VAL A 500 0.47 -16.79 -8.27
CA VAL A 500 0.18 -18.22 -8.31
C VAL A 500 -0.92 -18.57 -7.32
N ILE A 501 -1.76 -19.54 -7.68
CA ILE A 501 -2.75 -20.15 -6.79
C ILE A 501 -2.07 -21.33 -6.10
N MET A 502 -2.08 -21.34 -4.77
CA MET A 502 -1.39 -22.34 -3.96
C MET A 502 -2.39 -23.29 -3.31
N LEU A 503 -2.27 -24.57 -3.60
CA LEU A 503 -3.11 -25.65 -3.04
C LEU A 503 -2.26 -26.79 -2.52
N MET A 504 -2.83 -27.61 -1.65
CA MET A 504 -2.21 -28.83 -1.12
C MET A 504 -2.65 -30.06 -1.95
N LYS A 505 -1.71 -30.94 -2.27
CA LYS A 505 -1.98 -32.19 -2.98
C LYS A 505 -2.57 -33.23 -2.03
N TYR A 506 -3.58 -33.95 -2.48
CA TYR A 506 -4.25 -35.04 -1.77
C TYR A 506 -4.41 -36.25 -2.70
N GLY A 507 -3.50 -37.20 -2.61
CA GLY A 507 -3.49 -38.34 -3.53
C GLY A 507 -3.32 -37.87 -4.98
N THR A 508 -4.31 -38.12 -5.83
CA THR A 508 -4.35 -37.65 -7.23
C THR A 508 -5.04 -36.29 -7.39
N GLY A 509 -5.70 -35.79 -6.35
CA GLY A 509 -6.41 -34.51 -6.34
C GLY A 509 -5.71 -33.46 -5.49
N TYR A 510 -6.45 -32.39 -5.15
CA TYR A 510 -5.92 -31.26 -4.37
C TYR A 510 -7.03 -30.60 -3.53
N GLY A 511 -6.61 -29.83 -2.53
CA GLY A 511 -7.48 -29.08 -1.65
C GLY A 511 -6.78 -27.90 -0.96
N TYR A 512 -7.43 -27.33 0.04
CA TYR A 512 -6.87 -26.19 0.77
C TYR A 512 -5.86 -26.64 1.83
N PHE A 513 -4.91 -25.78 2.15
CA PHE A 513 -3.98 -26.02 3.26
C PHE A 513 -4.75 -26.24 4.58
N GLY A 514 -4.32 -27.23 5.36
CA GLY A 514 -4.93 -27.54 6.66
C GLY A 514 -6.32 -28.18 6.62
N LYS A 515 -6.95 -28.30 5.45
CA LYS A 515 -8.22 -29.04 5.26
C LYS A 515 -7.93 -30.45 4.71
N LYS A 516 -8.79 -31.41 5.02
CA LYS A 516 -8.62 -32.83 4.58
C LYS A 516 -9.56 -33.20 3.44
N GLU A 517 -10.02 -32.22 2.68
CA GLU A 517 -11.01 -32.40 1.62
C GLU A 517 -10.35 -32.27 0.24
N ASP A 518 -10.58 -33.25 -0.63
CA ASP A 518 -10.24 -33.17 -2.03
C ASP A 518 -11.34 -32.43 -2.78
N ILE A 519 -10.98 -31.28 -3.38
CA ILE A 519 -11.90 -30.43 -4.12
C ILE A 519 -11.69 -30.49 -5.64
N SER A 520 -10.76 -31.33 -6.12
CA SER A 520 -10.38 -31.38 -7.53
C SER A 520 -11.54 -31.77 -8.46
N GLY A 521 -12.46 -32.62 -7.97
CA GLY A 521 -13.68 -32.99 -8.68
C GLY A 521 -14.80 -31.95 -8.64
N GLN A 522 -14.62 -30.84 -7.90
CA GLN A 522 -15.66 -29.82 -7.71
C GLN A 522 -15.35 -28.51 -8.47
N VAL A 523 -14.37 -28.48 -9.34
CA VAL A 523 -13.91 -27.29 -10.06
C VAL A 523 -14.98 -26.65 -10.94
N GLU A 524 -15.93 -27.46 -11.44
CA GLU A 524 -17.06 -26.97 -12.23
C GLU A 524 -18.03 -26.12 -11.39
N ASN A 525 -18.06 -26.33 -10.07
CA ASN A 525 -18.87 -25.52 -9.17
C ASN A 525 -18.28 -24.10 -9.08
N TYR A 526 -19.06 -23.12 -9.48
CA TYR A 526 -18.68 -21.70 -9.49
C TYR A 526 -18.15 -21.20 -8.13
N LYS A 527 -18.81 -21.58 -7.01
CA LYS A 527 -18.38 -21.17 -5.66
C LYS A 527 -17.04 -21.76 -5.29
N VAL A 528 -16.83 -23.06 -5.59
CA VAL A 528 -15.53 -23.72 -5.32
C VAL A 528 -14.44 -23.13 -6.19
N ALA A 529 -14.69 -22.91 -7.48
CA ALA A 529 -13.71 -22.29 -8.38
C ALA A 529 -13.33 -20.88 -7.92
N LYS A 530 -14.27 -20.08 -7.44
CA LYS A 530 -14.03 -18.76 -6.87
C LYS A 530 -13.17 -18.82 -5.61
N GLU A 531 -13.45 -19.75 -4.70
CA GLU A 531 -12.63 -19.96 -3.49
C GLU A 531 -11.21 -20.44 -3.83
N ILE A 532 -11.04 -21.29 -4.84
CA ILE A 532 -9.73 -21.66 -5.37
C ILE A 532 -9.00 -20.42 -5.90
N ALA A 533 -9.67 -19.58 -6.69
CA ALA A 533 -9.10 -18.36 -7.26
C ALA A 533 -8.64 -17.33 -6.20
N LYS A 534 -9.15 -17.41 -4.97
CA LYS A 534 -8.71 -16.59 -3.84
C LYS A 534 -7.40 -17.08 -3.19
N GLN A 535 -6.97 -18.34 -3.44
CA GLN A 535 -5.80 -18.94 -2.81
C GLN A 535 -4.49 -18.46 -3.45
N THR A 536 -4.35 -17.18 -3.66
CA THR A 536 -3.23 -16.60 -4.41
C THR A 536 -2.11 -16.08 -3.51
N LEU A 537 -0.90 -16.13 -4.06
CA LEU A 537 0.30 -15.51 -3.52
C LEU A 537 1.21 -15.02 -4.66
N LYS A 538 1.95 -13.92 -4.42
CA LYS A 538 2.90 -13.38 -5.39
C LYS A 538 4.32 -13.88 -5.12
N LEU A 539 4.89 -14.56 -6.09
CA LEU A 539 6.30 -14.93 -6.14
C LEU A 539 7.10 -13.76 -6.74
N SER A 540 8.15 -13.32 -6.05
CA SER A 540 9.01 -12.23 -6.53
C SER A 540 9.88 -12.65 -7.73
N SER A 541 10.34 -11.68 -8.51
CA SER A 541 11.29 -11.91 -9.60
C SER A 541 12.60 -12.57 -9.12
N SER A 542 13.00 -12.32 -7.88
CA SER A 542 14.16 -12.98 -7.28
C SER A 542 13.96 -14.49 -7.18
N ILE A 543 12.79 -14.95 -6.74
CA ILE A 543 12.44 -16.38 -6.69
C ILE A 543 12.51 -17.00 -8.10
N ALA A 544 11.92 -16.32 -9.08
CA ALA A 544 11.91 -16.76 -10.49
C ALA A 544 13.34 -16.83 -11.07
N ARG A 545 14.18 -15.83 -10.76
CA ARG A 545 15.59 -15.83 -11.19
C ARG A 545 16.39 -16.98 -10.58
N PHE A 546 16.16 -17.29 -9.31
CA PHE A 546 16.81 -18.42 -8.64
C PHE A 546 16.28 -19.77 -9.17
N ALA A 547 14.99 -19.84 -9.54
CA ALA A 547 14.39 -21.08 -10.02
C ALA A 547 14.86 -21.45 -11.44
N PHE A 548 14.74 -20.51 -12.41
CA PHE A 548 14.98 -20.77 -13.84
C PHE A 548 15.76 -19.66 -14.56
N GLY A 549 16.41 -18.76 -13.83
CA GLY A 549 17.23 -17.67 -14.38
C GLY A 549 16.46 -16.41 -14.75
N ASN A 550 15.17 -16.47 -15.07
CA ASN A 550 14.31 -15.30 -15.33
C ASN A 550 12.82 -15.61 -15.14
N ILE A 551 12.00 -14.57 -15.11
CA ILE A 551 10.54 -14.66 -14.92
C ILE A 551 9.88 -15.41 -16.09
N GLN A 552 10.22 -15.11 -17.33
CA GLN A 552 9.56 -15.67 -18.49
C GLN A 552 9.69 -17.21 -18.55
N LYS A 553 10.88 -17.73 -18.31
CA LYS A 553 11.09 -19.19 -18.23
C LYS A 553 10.33 -19.84 -17.07
N THR A 554 10.18 -19.12 -15.97
CA THR A 554 9.40 -19.60 -14.83
C THR A 554 7.92 -19.68 -15.18
N ILE A 555 7.38 -18.68 -15.89
CA ILE A 555 6.00 -18.68 -16.36
C ILE A 555 5.78 -19.83 -17.35
N GLU A 556 6.65 -19.99 -18.35
CA GLU A 556 6.57 -21.06 -19.36
C GLU A 556 6.57 -22.46 -18.70
N TRP A 557 7.44 -22.65 -17.71
CA TRP A 557 7.49 -23.89 -16.94
C TRP A 557 6.20 -24.12 -16.12
N LEU A 558 5.69 -23.08 -15.46
CA LEU A 558 4.44 -23.16 -14.70
C LEU A 558 3.23 -23.42 -15.61
N GLU A 559 3.19 -22.86 -16.81
CA GLU A 559 2.13 -23.12 -17.81
C GLU A 559 2.16 -24.58 -18.28
N GLU A 560 3.36 -25.16 -18.48
CA GLU A 560 3.50 -26.57 -18.83
C GLU A 560 3.07 -27.46 -17.66
N TYR A 561 3.54 -27.18 -16.45
CA TYR A 561 3.10 -27.87 -15.23
C TYR A 561 1.58 -27.84 -15.06
N ASN A 562 0.92 -26.70 -15.34
CA ASN A 562 -0.52 -26.55 -15.21
C ASN A 562 -1.28 -27.33 -16.30
N ARG A 563 -0.75 -27.42 -17.51
CA ARG A 563 -1.33 -28.26 -18.57
C ARG A 563 -1.38 -29.74 -18.17
N GLU A 564 -0.36 -30.21 -17.46
CA GLU A 564 -0.28 -31.61 -17.00
C GLU A 564 -1.11 -31.88 -15.75
N ASN A 565 -1.12 -30.97 -14.78
CA ASN A 565 -1.66 -31.23 -13.44
C ASN A 565 -3.00 -30.54 -13.16
N LEU A 566 -3.38 -29.48 -13.92
CA LEU A 566 -4.54 -28.64 -13.67
C LEU A 566 -5.34 -28.35 -14.96
N TYR A 567 -5.41 -29.34 -15.87
CA TYR A 567 -6.06 -29.20 -17.16
C TYR A 567 -7.53 -28.73 -17.06
N SER A 568 -8.29 -29.20 -16.06
CA SER A 568 -9.68 -28.83 -15.82
C SER A 568 -9.89 -27.33 -15.58
N TRP A 569 -8.85 -26.60 -15.13
CA TRP A 569 -8.93 -25.15 -14.90
C TRP A 569 -9.13 -24.35 -16.18
N GLN A 570 -8.69 -24.86 -17.32
CA GLN A 570 -8.85 -24.15 -18.60
C GLN A 570 -10.31 -24.02 -19.05
N GLN A 571 -11.21 -24.85 -18.53
CA GLN A 571 -12.64 -24.83 -18.81
C GLN A 571 -13.43 -23.96 -17.81
N GLN A 572 -12.81 -23.58 -16.69
CA GLN A 572 -13.44 -22.80 -15.62
C GLN A 572 -13.10 -21.30 -15.76
N PRO A 573 -14.10 -20.40 -15.97
CA PRO A 573 -13.86 -18.98 -16.19
C PRO A 573 -13.02 -18.28 -15.11
N TRP A 574 -13.14 -18.68 -13.84
CA TRP A 574 -12.39 -18.09 -12.71
C TRP A 574 -10.95 -18.54 -12.63
N LEU A 575 -10.60 -19.67 -13.23
CA LEU A 575 -9.27 -20.30 -13.12
C LEU A 575 -8.52 -20.28 -14.44
N LYS A 576 -9.21 -20.02 -15.56
CA LYS A 576 -8.62 -19.99 -16.89
C LYS A 576 -7.49 -18.96 -16.98
N GLY A 577 -6.31 -19.44 -17.36
CA GLY A 577 -5.10 -18.62 -17.48
C GLY A 577 -4.39 -18.34 -16.15
N SER A 578 -4.91 -18.83 -15.00
CA SER A 578 -4.21 -18.75 -13.72
C SER A 578 -3.12 -19.81 -13.61
N LEU A 579 -2.03 -19.48 -12.92
CA LEU A 579 -0.94 -20.41 -12.64
C LEU A 579 -1.17 -21.04 -11.25
N GLY A 580 -1.30 -22.36 -11.19
CA GLY A 580 -1.50 -23.11 -9.97
C GLY A 580 -0.25 -23.91 -9.56
N ILE A 581 -0.06 -24.06 -8.26
CA ILE A 581 1.03 -24.85 -7.65
C ILE A 581 0.44 -25.81 -6.62
N LEU A 582 0.71 -27.11 -6.76
CA LEU A 582 0.25 -28.14 -5.84
C LEU A 582 1.40 -28.56 -4.91
N PHE A 583 1.30 -28.18 -3.65
CA PHE A 583 2.28 -28.49 -2.61
C PHE A 583 2.12 -29.92 -2.11
N GLU A 584 3.19 -30.69 -2.08
CA GLU A 584 3.23 -32.00 -1.43
C GLU A 584 3.19 -31.81 0.10
N PRO A 585 2.32 -32.56 0.82
CA PRO A 585 2.25 -32.46 2.26
C PRO A 585 3.55 -32.95 2.93
N VAL A 586 4.00 -32.20 3.94
CA VAL A 586 5.10 -32.57 4.83
C VAL A 586 4.47 -32.88 6.20
N ASP A 587 4.84 -34.02 6.78
CA ASP A 587 4.44 -34.51 8.11
C ASP A 587 2.93 -34.48 8.45
N ASP A 588 2.37 -33.34 8.84
CA ASP A 588 1.01 -33.21 9.40
C ASP A 588 -0.03 -32.62 8.44
N ARG A 589 0.32 -32.43 7.17
CA ARG A 589 -0.49 -31.73 6.14
C ARG A 589 -0.78 -30.26 6.41
N LYS A 590 -0.17 -29.66 7.42
CA LYS A 590 -0.23 -28.22 7.66
C LYS A 590 0.87 -27.50 6.90
N THR A 591 1.99 -28.19 6.68
CA THR A 591 3.12 -27.70 5.91
C THR A 591 3.14 -28.37 4.55
N GLY A 592 3.24 -27.58 3.49
CA GLY A 592 3.40 -28.05 2.12
C GLY A 592 4.77 -27.70 1.57
N ARG A 593 5.30 -28.53 0.68
CA ARG A 593 6.56 -28.35 -0.02
C ARG A 593 6.34 -28.44 -1.53
N PHE A 594 6.96 -27.52 -2.26
CA PHE A 594 6.97 -27.54 -3.71
C PHE A 594 8.38 -27.26 -4.24
N TYR A 595 8.78 -27.97 -5.28
CA TYR A 595 10.06 -27.76 -5.96
C TYR A 595 9.83 -26.96 -7.23
N LEU A 596 10.36 -25.73 -7.26
CA LEU A 596 10.28 -24.83 -8.42
C LEU A 596 11.70 -24.68 -8.98
N GLY A 597 12.09 -25.54 -9.93
CA GLY A 597 13.47 -25.59 -10.43
C GLY A 597 14.48 -25.80 -9.29
N ASP A 598 15.43 -24.87 -9.17
CA ASP A 598 16.48 -24.90 -8.13
C ASP A 598 16.03 -24.34 -6.78
N VAL A 599 14.73 -24.06 -6.61
CA VAL A 599 14.16 -23.45 -5.40
C VAL A 599 13.18 -24.41 -4.73
N ILE A 600 13.23 -24.48 -3.40
CA ILE A 600 12.24 -25.17 -2.58
C ILE A 600 11.34 -24.13 -1.92
N LEU A 601 10.04 -24.24 -2.17
CA LEU A 601 9.00 -23.45 -1.53
C LEU A 601 8.40 -24.27 -0.38
N LEU A 602 8.40 -23.73 0.82
CA LEU A 602 7.68 -24.27 1.97
C LEU A 602 6.58 -23.30 2.39
N TYR A 603 5.38 -23.78 2.55
CA TYR A 603 4.27 -22.98 3.05
C TYR A 603 3.66 -23.59 4.29
N ASN A 604 3.44 -22.76 5.30
CA ASN A 604 2.75 -23.11 6.54
C ASN A 604 1.87 -21.93 6.98
N TYR A 605 0.68 -22.22 7.49
CA TYR A 605 -0.25 -21.17 7.95
C TYR A 605 0.33 -20.24 9.01
N ASP A 606 1.20 -20.74 9.91
CA ASP A 606 1.76 -19.94 10.99
C ASP A 606 2.87 -19.00 10.52
N ILE A 607 3.71 -19.47 9.56
CA ILE A 607 4.93 -18.78 9.12
C ILE A 607 4.78 -18.12 7.75
N GLY A 608 3.84 -18.60 6.90
CA GLY A 608 3.71 -18.20 5.51
C GLY A 608 4.73 -18.89 4.60
N LEU A 609 4.96 -18.30 3.41
CA LEU A 609 5.89 -18.84 2.43
C LEU A 609 7.34 -18.57 2.83
N GLN A 610 8.11 -19.65 2.94
CA GLN A 610 9.57 -19.67 3.08
C GLN A 610 10.20 -20.19 1.79
N VAL A 611 11.38 -19.66 1.43
CA VAL A 611 12.07 -19.97 0.19
C VAL A 611 13.50 -20.41 0.49
N PHE A 612 13.90 -21.56 -0.07
CA PHE A 612 15.23 -22.12 0.11
C PHE A 612 15.83 -22.49 -1.24
N GLN A 613 17.15 -22.35 -1.38
CA GLN A 613 17.87 -22.96 -2.49
C GLN A 613 17.99 -24.47 -2.26
N ASN A 614 18.00 -25.25 -3.34
CA ASN A 614 18.09 -26.72 -3.27
C ASN A 614 19.37 -27.22 -2.54
N ASN A 615 20.36 -26.33 -2.35
CA ASN A 615 21.57 -26.57 -1.55
C ASN A 615 21.42 -26.14 -0.07
N LYS A 616 20.21 -26.09 0.50
CA LYS A 616 19.87 -25.79 1.91
C LYS A 616 20.21 -24.39 2.45
N LYS A 617 20.45 -23.38 1.63
CA LYS A 617 20.53 -21.98 2.08
C LYS A 617 19.16 -21.31 1.95
N LYS A 618 18.69 -20.66 3.03
CA LYS A 618 17.49 -19.80 2.99
C LYS A 618 17.78 -18.58 2.10
N ILE A 619 16.89 -18.28 1.19
CA ILE A 619 16.96 -17.13 0.27
C ILE A 619 16.25 -15.93 0.88
#